data_03f7ddfedfc2765efda82b36d283c574
#
_entry.id   03f7ddfedfc2765efda82b36d283c574
#
_cell.length_a   1.000
_cell.length_b   1.000
_cell.length_c   1.000
_cell.angle_alpha   90.00
_cell.angle_beta   90.00
_cell.angle_gamma   90.00
#
_symmetry.space_group_name_H-M   'P 1'
#
loop_
_entity.id
_entity.type
_entity.pdbx_description
1 polymer ?
#
loop_
_entity_poly.entity_id
_entity_poly.type
_entity_poly.pdbx_seq_one_letter_code
_entity_poly.pdbx_strand_id
1 'polypeptide(L)'
;TFLTDAQAESYLAQGYREFRQSVYSIEPDIYNTHYTFTGTGKIFSLNGSLLGSGATNRMERFLRLGQIDTIANNEIQYYLEACPSQEQLNREQGEYCLSGRNIVFATDRTDFFRIEYVPASTVDWTKHGVGDNEYIDDLQDQHPLIALLAAQYYQIRDGAANPVLQNQLAVKRLDLVNYLTQGRNQAGSHYISPQVEFYMG
;
A
#
# COMPACT_ATOMS: atom_id res chain seq x y z
N THR A 1 -15.14 32.12 2.73
CA THR A 1 -14.68 31.77 1.37
C THR A 1 -15.34 30.45 1.00
N PHE A 2 -16.11 30.40 -0.10
CA PHE A 2 -16.75 29.17 -0.54
C PHE A 2 -15.68 28.20 -1.07
N LEU A 3 -15.78 26.93 -0.68
CA LEU A 3 -14.96 25.87 -1.20
C LEU A 3 -15.37 25.59 -2.66
N THR A 4 -14.43 25.57 -3.59
CA THR A 4 -14.68 25.13 -4.97
C THR A 4 -14.61 23.60 -5.07
N ASP A 5 -15.29 23.00 -6.06
CA ASP A 5 -15.27 21.56 -6.29
C ASP A 5 -13.82 21.04 -6.44
N ALA A 6 -13.00 21.70 -7.25
CA ALA A 6 -11.59 21.34 -7.42
C ALA A 6 -10.77 21.37 -6.11
N GLN A 7 -11.13 22.26 -5.18
CA GLN A 7 -10.50 22.28 -3.86
C GLN A 7 -10.99 21.12 -2.99
N ALA A 8 -12.29 20.82 -3.02
CA ALA A 8 -12.85 19.66 -2.31
C ALA A 8 -12.22 18.35 -2.79
N GLU A 9 -12.12 18.16 -4.10
CA GLU A 9 -11.46 17.02 -4.74
C GLU A 9 -10.01 16.88 -4.29
N SER A 10 -9.27 18.00 -4.28
CA SER A 10 -7.86 18.01 -3.82
C SER A 10 -7.73 17.59 -2.36
N TYR A 11 -8.64 18.06 -1.47
CA TYR A 11 -8.60 17.68 -0.06
C TYR A 11 -9.03 16.24 0.16
N LEU A 12 -10.02 15.74 -0.59
CA LEU A 12 -10.40 14.32 -0.56
C LEU A 12 -9.26 13.42 -1.02
N ALA A 13 -8.57 13.78 -2.09
CA ALA A 13 -7.39 13.06 -2.56
C ALA A 13 -6.26 13.04 -1.51
N GLN A 14 -6.03 14.15 -0.81
CA GLN A 14 -5.05 14.22 0.28
C GLN A 14 -5.50 13.39 1.49
N GLY A 15 -6.76 13.50 1.90
CA GLY A 15 -7.35 12.71 2.98
C GLY A 15 -7.28 11.21 2.70
N TYR A 16 -7.57 10.79 1.47
CA TYR A 16 -7.47 9.39 1.07
C TYR A 16 -6.02 8.90 1.06
N ARG A 17 -5.07 9.72 0.62
CA ARG A 17 -3.64 9.36 0.70
C ARG A 17 -3.21 9.10 2.14
N GLU A 18 -3.58 9.98 3.07
CA GLU A 18 -3.27 9.81 4.50
C GLU A 18 -3.97 8.58 5.08
N PHE A 19 -5.24 8.35 4.71
CA PHE A 19 -5.98 7.16 5.08
C PHE A 19 -5.25 5.89 4.65
N ARG A 20 -4.88 5.78 3.36
CA ARG A 20 -4.13 4.63 2.84
C ARG A 20 -2.79 4.44 3.56
N GLN A 21 -2.06 5.54 3.83
CA GLN A 21 -0.81 5.49 4.59
C GLN A 21 -1.02 4.91 5.99
N SER A 22 -2.10 5.29 6.65
CA SER A 22 -2.48 4.74 7.96
C SER A 22 -2.81 3.25 7.86
N VAL A 23 -3.56 2.82 6.85
CA VAL A 23 -3.92 1.42 6.63
C VAL A 23 -2.68 0.57 6.39
N TYR A 24 -1.85 0.90 5.41
CA TYR A 24 -0.71 0.04 5.08
C TYR A 24 0.48 0.17 6.07
N SER A 25 0.45 1.12 6.99
CA SER A 25 1.39 1.14 8.11
C SER A 25 1.04 0.13 9.21
N ILE A 26 -0.24 -0.23 9.32
CA ILE A 26 -0.76 -1.20 10.28
C ILE A 26 -0.85 -2.59 9.64
N GLU A 27 -1.47 -2.67 8.46
CA GLU A 27 -1.70 -3.89 7.70
C GLU A 27 -1.33 -3.69 6.22
N PRO A 28 -0.04 -3.86 5.87
CA PRO A 28 0.45 -3.61 4.51
C PRO A 28 -0.16 -4.54 3.47
N ASP A 29 -0.66 -5.71 3.86
CA ASP A 29 -1.18 -6.71 2.93
C ASP A 29 -2.56 -6.34 2.34
N ILE A 30 -3.31 -5.39 2.92
CA ILE A 30 -4.61 -4.95 2.40
C ILE A 30 -4.49 -4.35 0.99
N TYR A 31 -3.45 -3.58 0.73
CA TYR A 31 -3.20 -2.98 -0.59
C TYR A 31 -2.06 -3.66 -1.34
N ASN A 32 -1.60 -4.82 -0.86
CA ASN A 32 -0.47 -5.52 -1.45
C ASN A 32 -0.82 -6.04 -2.84
N THR A 33 0.08 -5.80 -3.77
CA THR A 33 0.10 -6.44 -5.07
C THR A 33 1.53 -6.87 -5.39
N HIS A 34 1.70 -7.56 -6.50
CA HIS A 34 3.03 -8.04 -6.86
C HIS A 34 3.33 -7.84 -8.35
N TYR A 35 4.62 -7.83 -8.65
CA TYR A 35 5.16 -7.84 -10.00
C TYR A 35 6.35 -8.80 -10.05
N THR A 36 6.39 -9.64 -11.09
CA THR A 36 7.47 -10.60 -11.30
C THR A 36 8.39 -10.14 -12.44
N PHE A 37 9.68 -10.37 -12.28
CA PHE A 37 10.68 -10.03 -13.29
C PHE A 37 11.88 -10.98 -13.27
N THR A 38 12.65 -10.99 -14.35
CA THR A 38 13.92 -11.68 -14.41
C THR A 38 15.06 -10.70 -14.10
N GLY A 39 15.92 -11.05 -13.16
CA GLY A 39 17.14 -10.29 -12.89
C GLY A 39 18.09 -10.35 -14.08
N THR A 40 18.66 -9.20 -14.45
CA THR A 40 19.65 -9.10 -15.52
C THR A 40 20.78 -8.17 -15.07
N GLY A 41 21.72 -8.71 -14.27
CA GLY A 41 22.81 -7.94 -13.71
C GLY A 41 22.55 -7.43 -12.28
N LYS A 42 23.28 -6.37 -11.88
CA LYS A 42 23.27 -5.85 -10.50
C LYS A 42 22.17 -4.84 -10.22
N ILE A 43 21.63 -4.19 -11.24
CA ILE A 43 20.70 -3.06 -11.04
C ILE A 43 19.40 -3.34 -11.79
N PHE A 44 18.29 -3.26 -11.06
CA PHE A 44 16.96 -3.33 -11.60
C PHE A 44 16.21 -2.02 -11.32
N SER A 45 15.72 -1.36 -12.38
CA SER A 45 15.01 -0.09 -12.25
C SER A 45 13.52 -0.28 -11.97
N LEU A 46 13.03 0.35 -10.91
CA LEU A 46 11.61 0.41 -10.55
C LEU A 46 10.84 1.53 -11.29
N ASN A 47 11.39 2.02 -12.41
CA ASN A 47 10.70 3.03 -13.22
C ASN A 47 9.45 2.45 -13.88
N GLY A 48 8.43 3.27 -14.03
CA GLY A 48 7.09 2.87 -14.47
C GLY A 48 6.97 2.12 -15.80
N SER A 49 8.03 2.09 -16.63
CA SER A 49 8.09 1.26 -17.84
C SER A 49 8.21 -0.24 -17.54
N LEU A 50 8.67 -0.63 -16.36
CA LEU A 50 8.86 -2.02 -15.95
C LEU A 50 7.63 -2.58 -15.21
N LEU A 51 6.89 -1.72 -14.52
CA LEU A 51 5.65 -2.09 -13.82
C LEU A 51 4.41 -1.95 -14.74
N GLY A 52 4.62 -1.80 -16.05
CA GLY A 52 3.57 -1.57 -17.02
C GLY A 52 3.31 -0.07 -17.28
N SER A 53 2.84 0.25 -18.49
CA SER A 53 2.64 1.64 -18.97
C SER A 53 1.39 2.33 -18.40
N GLY A 54 0.59 1.65 -17.55
CA GLY A 54 -0.62 2.20 -16.96
C GLY A 54 -0.39 2.94 -15.65
N ALA A 55 -1.18 3.98 -15.38
CA ALA A 55 -1.19 4.70 -14.11
C ALA A 55 -1.47 3.78 -12.90
N THR A 56 -2.15 2.67 -13.14
CA THR A 56 -2.52 1.63 -12.17
C THR A 56 -1.34 0.86 -11.59
N ASN A 57 -0.17 0.90 -12.26
CA ASN A 57 0.99 0.11 -11.88
C ASN A 57 2.10 0.94 -11.20
N ARG A 58 1.83 2.20 -10.88
CA ARG A 58 2.80 3.00 -10.12
C ARG A 58 2.93 2.45 -8.70
N MET A 59 4.18 2.19 -8.29
CA MET A 59 4.49 1.80 -6.91
C MET A 59 4.44 3.02 -6.00
N GLU A 60 3.58 2.98 -4.99
CA GLU A 60 3.54 3.95 -3.91
C GLU A 60 4.53 3.59 -2.81
N ARG A 61 4.58 2.31 -2.45
CA ARG A 61 5.48 1.80 -1.43
C ARG A 61 6.00 0.41 -1.80
N PHE A 62 7.31 0.25 -1.83
CA PHE A 62 7.95 -1.07 -1.87
C PHE A 62 7.80 -1.77 -0.51
N LEU A 63 7.44 -3.03 -0.52
CA LEU A 63 7.32 -3.84 0.70
C LEU A 63 8.49 -4.79 0.86
N ARG A 64 8.62 -5.73 -0.08
CA ARG A 64 9.65 -6.78 0.00
C ARG A 64 9.96 -7.38 -1.37
N LEU A 65 11.11 -8.04 -1.44
CA LEU A 65 11.59 -8.73 -2.63
C LEU A 65 11.76 -10.21 -2.31
N GLY A 66 11.10 -11.07 -3.07
CA GLY A 66 11.24 -12.52 -2.97
C GLY A 66 11.90 -13.10 -4.21
N GLN A 67 12.66 -14.17 -4.05
CA GLN A 67 13.09 -15.03 -5.14
C GLN A 67 12.02 -16.07 -5.41
N ILE A 68 11.71 -16.31 -6.70
CA ILE A 68 10.77 -17.31 -7.17
C ILE A 68 11.47 -18.31 -8.09
N ASP A 69 10.89 -19.48 -8.24
CA ASP A 69 11.47 -20.52 -9.10
C ASP A 69 11.33 -20.16 -10.57
N THR A 70 10.13 -19.79 -11.00
CA THR A 70 9.84 -19.34 -12.37
C THR A 70 8.75 -18.27 -12.36
N ILE A 71 8.68 -17.46 -13.42
CA ILE A 71 7.59 -16.46 -13.58
C ILE A 71 6.22 -17.13 -13.67
N ALA A 72 6.14 -18.34 -14.22
CA ALA A 72 4.89 -19.11 -14.35
C ALA A 72 4.43 -19.69 -13.00
N ASN A 73 5.38 -20.15 -12.16
CA ASN A 73 5.14 -20.58 -10.79
C ASN A 73 5.52 -19.44 -9.85
N ASN A 74 4.62 -18.50 -9.66
CA ASN A 74 4.80 -17.28 -8.89
C ASN A 74 4.95 -17.50 -7.36
N GLU A 75 5.40 -18.66 -6.95
CA GLU A 75 5.58 -19.05 -5.56
C GLU A 75 6.93 -18.56 -5.02
N ILE A 76 6.88 -17.84 -3.91
CA ILE A 76 8.09 -17.32 -3.27
C ILE A 76 8.82 -18.46 -2.56
N GLN A 77 10.07 -18.68 -2.93
CA GLN A 77 10.95 -19.62 -2.25
C GLN A 77 11.50 -19.04 -0.95
N TYR A 78 11.96 -17.80 -1.00
CA TYR A 78 12.41 -17.04 0.17
C TYR A 78 12.43 -15.53 -0.13
N TYR A 79 12.38 -14.73 0.92
CA TYR A 79 12.57 -13.28 0.82
C TYR A 79 14.03 -12.91 0.96
N LEU A 80 14.49 -12.00 0.10
CA LEU A 80 15.85 -11.48 0.15
C LEU A 80 16.00 -10.51 1.30
N GLU A 81 17.18 -10.49 1.92
CA GLU A 81 17.52 -9.57 2.99
C GLU A 81 17.90 -8.20 2.43
N ALA A 82 17.16 -7.17 2.86
CA ALA A 82 17.42 -5.79 2.48
C ALA A 82 18.49 -5.17 3.38
N CYS A 83 19.44 -4.45 2.80
CA CYS A 83 20.35 -3.61 3.57
C CYS A 83 20.00 -2.11 3.41
N PRO A 84 20.29 -1.27 4.43
CA PRO A 84 19.90 0.13 4.43
C PRO A 84 20.64 0.99 3.40
N SER A 85 21.82 0.56 2.95
CA SER A 85 22.65 1.35 2.04
C SER A 85 23.52 0.49 1.12
N GLN A 86 23.93 1.08 0.00
CA GLN A 86 24.84 0.44 -0.95
C GLN A 86 26.23 0.17 -0.34
N GLU A 87 26.65 0.98 0.63
CA GLU A 87 27.91 0.76 1.33
C GLU A 87 27.87 -0.53 2.16
N GLN A 88 26.75 -0.78 2.84
CA GLN A 88 26.56 -2.02 3.60
C GLN A 88 26.41 -3.22 2.66
N LEU A 89 25.74 -3.06 1.53
CA LEU A 89 25.64 -4.07 0.50
C LEU A 89 27.04 -4.50 -0.01
N ASN A 90 27.94 -3.53 -0.25
CA ASN A 90 29.31 -3.80 -0.66
C ASN A 90 30.15 -4.51 0.43
N ARG A 91 29.69 -4.48 1.69
CA ARG A 91 30.28 -5.22 2.83
C ARG A 91 29.60 -6.56 3.09
N GLU A 92 28.79 -7.05 2.15
CA GLU A 92 28.06 -8.31 2.26
C GLU A 92 27.06 -8.35 3.44
N GLN A 93 26.51 -7.19 3.80
CA GLN A 93 25.52 -7.08 4.88
C GLN A 93 24.08 -7.04 4.33
N GLY A 94 23.75 -8.01 3.51
CA GLY A 94 22.45 -8.13 2.87
C GLY A 94 22.57 -8.50 1.40
N GLU A 95 21.45 -8.79 0.76
CA GLU A 95 21.41 -9.28 -0.62
C GLU A 95 21.07 -8.18 -1.64
N TYR A 96 20.36 -7.15 -1.20
CA TYR A 96 20.02 -5.98 -2.03
C TYR A 96 19.84 -4.72 -1.18
N CYS A 97 19.91 -3.56 -1.84
CA CYS A 97 19.46 -2.31 -1.26
C CYS A 97 18.58 -1.53 -2.25
N LEU A 98 17.78 -0.60 -1.72
CA LEU A 98 17.04 0.37 -2.51
C LEU A 98 17.88 1.64 -2.65
N SER A 99 18.23 2.01 -3.87
CA SER A 99 18.95 3.24 -4.19
C SER A 99 18.12 4.10 -5.15
N GLY A 100 17.46 5.12 -4.62
CA GLY A 100 16.49 5.89 -5.38
C GLY A 100 15.31 5.01 -5.86
N ARG A 101 15.17 4.87 -7.17
CA ARG A 101 14.17 3.98 -7.80
C ARG A 101 14.79 2.70 -8.36
N ASN A 102 15.86 2.23 -7.77
CA ASN A 102 16.51 1.02 -8.22
C ASN A 102 16.63 0.02 -7.07
N ILE A 103 16.48 -1.26 -7.41
CA ILE A 103 16.98 -2.38 -6.62
C ILE A 103 18.42 -2.61 -7.07
N VAL A 104 19.35 -2.56 -6.14
CA VAL A 104 20.77 -2.85 -6.39
C VAL A 104 21.11 -4.13 -5.65
N PHE A 105 21.58 -5.14 -6.37
CA PHE A 105 22.00 -6.42 -5.81
C PHE A 105 23.50 -6.41 -5.45
N ALA A 106 23.88 -7.23 -4.49
CA ALA A 106 25.27 -7.43 -4.10
C ALA A 106 26.10 -8.04 -5.24
N THR A 107 25.51 -8.97 -5.99
CA THR A 107 26.11 -9.67 -7.13
C THR A 107 25.21 -9.59 -8.35
N ASP A 108 25.75 -9.90 -9.53
CA ASP A 108 24.95 -10.08 -10.74
C ASP A 108 23.93 -11.19 -10.53
N ARG A 109 22.68 -10.91 -10.93
CA ARG A 109 21.56 -11.84 -10.81
C ARG A 109 21.04 -12.24 -12.18
N THR A 110 20.60 -13.48 -12.28
CA THR A 110 19.89 -14.04 -13.46
C THR A 110 18.63 -14.79 -13.00
N ASP A 111 18.29 -14.67 -11.72
CA ASP A 111 17.17 -15.36 -11.09
C ASP A 111 15.84 -14.65 -11.41
N PHE A 112 14.74 -15.32 -11.06
CA PHE A 112 13.41 -14.74 -11.13
C PHE A 112 13.04 -14.15 -9.78
N PHE A 113 12.40 -12.97 -9.82
CA PHE A 113 12.04 -12.22 -8.62
C PHE A 113 10.57 -11.82 -8.65
N ARG A 114 10.01 -11.69 -7.44
CA ARG A 114 8.71 -11.11 -7.18
C ARG A 114 8.86 -9.93 -6.22
N ILE A 115 8.50 -8.75 -6.70
CA ILE A 115 8.34 -7.56 -5.85
C ILE A 115 6.93 -7.56 -5.30
N GLU A 116 6.79 -7.39 -3.99
CA GLU A 116 5.53 -7.05 -3.34
C GLU A 116 5.53 -5.57 -3.01
N TYR A 117 4.43 -4.89 -3.35
CA TYR A 117 4.34 -3.45 -3.22
C TYR A 117 2.90 -2.96 -3.07
N VAL A 118 2.74 -1.75 -2.53
CA VAL A 118 1.48 -1.03 -2.53
C VAL A 118 1.41 -0.19 -3.80
N PRO A 119 0.40 -0.39 -4.69
CA PRO A 119 0.24 0.42 -5.88
C PRO A 119 -0.29 1.81 -5.51
N ALA A 120 0.00 2.81 -6.35
CA ALA A 120 -0.64 4.12 -6.22
C ALA A 120 -2.16 4.01 -6.42
N SER A 121 -2.89 4.86 -5.72
CA SER A 121 -4.34 4.94 -5.90
C SER A 121 -4.71 5.40 -7.31
N THR A 122 -5.76 4.81 -7.85
CA THR A 122 -6.37 5.16 -9.14
C THR A 122 -7.72 5.85 -8.99
N VAL A 123 -8.14 6.14 -7.76
CA VAL A 123 -9.43 6.80 -7.48
C VAL A 123 -9.48 8.17 -8.13
N ASP A 124 -10.49 8.39 -8.96
CA ASP A 124 -10.74 9.65 -9.66
C ASP A 124 -11.76 10.49 -8.86
N TRP A 125 -11.26 11.44 -8.10
CA TRP A 125 -12.07 12.32 -7.25
C TRP A 125 -12.86 13.38 -8.02
N THR A 126 -12.71 13.46 -9.35
CA THR A 126 -13.51 14.36 -10.19
C THR A 126 -14.88 13.78 -10.56
N LYS A 127 -15.08 12.50 -10.31
CA LYS A 127 -16.34 11.79 -10.56
C LYS A 127 -17.29 11.95 -9.38
N HIS A 128 -18.21 12.90 -9.49
CA HIS A 128 -19.22 13.20 -8.46
C HIS A 128 -20.63 13.43 -9.04
N GLY A 129 -20.87 12.96 -10.26
CA GLY A 129 -22.17 13.02 -10.90
C GLY A 129 -23.18 12.00 -10.34
N VAL A 130 -24.46 12.24 -10.57
CA VAL A 130 -25.52 11.28 -10.22
C VAL A 130 -25.34 10.02 -11.08
N GLY A 131 -25.03 8.90 -10.43
CA GLY A 131 -24.76 7.61 -11.10
C GLY A 131 -23.29 7.29 -11.27
N ASP A 132 -22.37 8.20 -10.92
CA ASP A 132 -20.95 7.92 -10.84
C ASP A 132 -20.67 7.16 -9.53
N ASN A 133 -20.43 5.86 -9.66
CA ASN A 133 -20.00 4.99 -8.56
C ASN A 133 -18.51 4.72 -8.72
N GLU A 134 -17.67 5.52 -8.09
CA GLU A 134 -16.24 5.24 -8.03
C GLU A 134 -15.97 4.29 -6.87
N TYR A 135 -15.40 3.14 -7.18
CA TYR A 135 -14.92 2.21 -6.16
C TYR A 135 -13.64 2.75 -5.54
N ILE A 136 -13.66 2.95 -4.23
CA ILE A 136 -12.50 3.44 -3.49
C ILE A 136 -11.62 2.27 -3.06
N ASP A 137 -12.13 1.42 -2.18
CA ASP A 137 -11.51 0.17 -1.70
C ASP A 137 -12.50 -0.63 -0.84
N ASP A 138 -12.06 -1.78 -0.31
CA ASP A 138 -12.91 -2.68 0.50
C ASP A 138 -13.14 -2.20 1.94
N LEU A 139 -12.60 -1.04 2.34
CA LEU A 139 -12.71 -0.50 3.69
C LEU A 139 -13.87 0.50 3.85
N GLN A 140 -15.01 0.24 3.23
CA GLN A 140 -16.14 1.17 3.13
C GLN A 140 -16.59 1.73 4.49
N ASP A 141 -16.62 0.91 5.55
CA ASP A 141 -17.02 1.33 6.90
C ASP A 141 -16.05 2.35 7.52
N GLN A 142 -14.82 2.44 6.99
CA GLN A 142 -13.77 3.33 7.44
C GLN A 142 -13.65 4.60 6.60
N HIS A 143 -14.35 4.70 5.45
CA HIS A 143 -14.30 5.87 4.56
C HIS A 143 -14.73 7.20 5.21
N PRO A 144 -15.60 7.24 6.25
CA PRO A 144 -15.86 8.50 6.95
C PRO A 144 -14.59 9.19 7.49
N LEU A 145 -13.53 8.44 7.76
CA LEU A 145 -12.23 9.02 8.14
C LEU A 145 -11.61 9.85 7.03
N ILE A 146 -11.79 9.47 5.76
CA ILE A 146 -11.30 10.22 4.59
C ILE A 146 -11.89 11.64 4.57
N ALA A 147 -13.19 11.74 4.78
CA ALA A 147 -13.87 13.04 4.81
C ALA A 147 -13.39 13.92 5.99
N LEU A 148 -13.16 13.33 7.16
CA LEU A 148 -12.62 14.04 8.32
C LEU A 148 -11.18 14.52 8.08
N LEU A 149 -10.34 13.71 7.43
CA LEU A 149 -8.98 14.09 7.03
C LEU A 149 -9.02 15.23 6.00
N ALA A 150 -9.90 15.15 5.00
CA ALA A 150 -10.09 16.22 4.04
C ALA A 150 -10.54 17.54 4.73
N ALA A 151 -11.47 17.46 5.68
CA ALA A 151 -11.91 18.61 6.47
C ALA A 151 -10.77 19.19 7.32
N GLN A 152 -9.86 18.38 7.83
CA GLN A 152 -8.68 18.85 8.55
C GLN A 152 -7.75 19.66 7.62
N TYR A 153 -7.49 19.21 6.40
CA TYR A 153 -6.69 19.97 5.42
C TYR A 153 -7.33 21.33 5.08
N TYR A 154 -8.65 21.35 4.92
CA TYR A 154 -9.38 22.60 4.72
C TYR A 154 -9.19 23.57 5.90
N GLN A 155 -9.32 23.09 7.15
CA GLN A 155 -9.15 23.91 8.34
C GLN A 155 -7.73 24.45 8.52
N ILE A 156 -6.71 23.64 8.24
CA ILE A 156 -5.31 24.08 8.29
C ILE A 156 -5.11 25.27 7.35
N ARG A 157 -5.70 25.22 6.17
CA ARG A 157 -5.62 26.33 5.21
C ARG A 157 -6.31 27.59 5.72
N ASP A 158 -7.50 27.45 6.31
CA ASP A 158 -8.29 28.60 6.78
C ASP A 158 -7.83 29.12 8.16
N GLY A 159 -6.84 28.46 8.78
CA GLY A 159 -6.27 28.86 10.07
C GLY A 159 -7.23 28.68 11.26
N ALA A 160 -8.36 27.98 11.09
CA ALA A 160 -9.37 27.77 12.12
C ALA A 160 -9.15 26.41 12.81
N ALA A 161 -8.79 26.42 14.09
CA ALA A 161 -8.76 25.21 14.90
C ALA A 161 -10.18 24.80 15.29
N ASN A 162 -10.57 23.56 15.03
CA ASN A 162 -11.85 22.99 15.48
C ASN A 162 -11.60 21.77 16.40
N PRO A 163 -11.76 21.96 17.72
CA PRO A 163 -11.53 20.86 18.69
C PRO A 163 -12.47 19.65 18.47
N VAL A 164 -13.69 19.90 17.97
CA VAL A 164 -14.66 18.82 17.70
C VAL A 164 -14.13 17.92 16.58
N LEU A 165 -13.62 18.50 15.49
CA LEU A 165 -13.03 17.74 14.40
C LEU A 165 -11.81 16.93 14.86
N GLN A 166 -10.95 17.52 15.70
CA GLN A 166 -9.77 16.81 16.23
C GLN A 166 -10.18 15.61 17.09
N ASN A 167 -11.22 15.74 17.91
CA ASN A 167 -11.75 14.63 18.69
C ASN A 167 -12.35 13.55 17.79
N GLN A 168 -13.12 13.93 16.77
CA GLN A 168 -13.68 12.96 15.81
C GLN A 168 -12.59 12.21 15.05
N LEU A 169 -11.55 12.92 14.61
CA LEU A 169 -10.37 12.30 13.96
C LEU A 169 -9.68 11.30 14.88
N ALA A 170 -9.44 11.67 16.15
CA ALA A 170 -8.80 10.77 17.11
C ALA A 170 -9.61 9.49 17.32
N VAL A 171 -10.94 9.61 17.49
CA VAL A 171 -11.84 8.44 17.63
C VAL A 171 -11.80 7.57 16.38
N LYS A 172 -11.94 8.17 15.18
CA LYS A 172 -11.97 7.41 13.93
C LYS A 172 -10.64 6.76 13.57
N ARG A 173 -9.51 7.38 13.91
CA ARG A 173 -8.20 6.73 13.78
C ARG A 173 -8.07 5.52 14.72
N LEU A 174 -8.57 5.62 15.93
CA LEU A 174 -8.59 4.49 16.87
C LEU A 174 -9.51 3.37 16.38
N ASP A 175 -10.70 3.72 15.85
CA ASP A 175 -11.62 2.75 15.23
C ASP A 175 -10.94 2.00 14.07
N LEU A 176 -10.21 2.71 13.20
CA LEU A 176 -9.46 2.10 12.10
C LEU A 176 -8.39 1.11 12.62
N VAL A 177 -7.60 1.52 13.62
CA VAL A 177 -6.59 0.65 14.24
C VAL A 177 -7.22 -0.62 14.78
N ASN A 178 -8.32 -0.47 15.53
CA ASN A 178 -9.04 -1.59 16.13
C ASN A 178 -9.60 -2.53 15.05
N TYR A 179 -10.22 -1.97 14.00
CA TYR A 179 -10.76 -2.73 12.88
C TYR A 179 -9.68 -3.58 12.19
N LEU A 180 -8.56 -2.97 11.84
CA LEU A 180 -7.45 -3.67 11.16
C LEU A 180 -6.81 -4.73 12.06
N THR A 181 -6.65 -4.44 13.35
CA THR A 181 -6.06 -5.38 14.31
C THR A 181 -6.99 -6.56 14.60
N GLN A 182 -8.30 -6.32 14.68
CA GLN A 182 -9.29 -7.40 14.89
C GLN A 182 -9.40 -8.32 13.67
N GLY A 183 -9.40 -7.78 12.47
CA GLY A 183 -9.39 -8.55 11.23
C GLY A 183 -8.20 -9.51 11.17
N ARG A 184 -7.04 -9.07 11.61
CA ARG A 184 -5.82 -9.90 11.69
C ARG A 184 -5.97 -11.06 12.67
N ASN A 185 -6.57 -10.82 13.83
CA ASN A 185 -6.80 -11.86 14.82
C ASN A 185 -7.84 -12.90 14.36
N GLN A 186 -8.84 -12.48 13.59
CA GLN A 186 -9.85 -13.38 13.03
C GLN A 186 -9.31 -14.22 11.86
N ALA A 187 -8.48 -13.64 10.99
CA ALA A 187 -7.82 -14.38 9.92
C ALA A 187 -6.92 -15.50 10.46
N GLY A 188 -6.23 -15.27 11.58
CA GLY A 188 -5.45 -16.32 12.27
C GLY A 188 -6.31 -17.46 12.86
N SER A 189 -7.57 -17.20 13.24
CA SER A 189 -8.48 -18.21 13.76
C SER A 189 -9.23 -19.00 12.68
N HIS A 190 -9.43 -18.42 11.51
CA HIS A 190 -10.08 -19.11 10.38
C HIS A 190 -9.20 -20.14 9.68
N TYR A 191 -7.90 -20.08 9.81
CA TYR A 191 -7.00 -21.10 9.25
C TYR A 191 -7.04 -22.45 10.00
N ILE A 192 -7.69 -22.54 11.16
CA ILE A 192 -7.79 -23.78 11.94
C ILE A 192 -9.14 -24.48 11.72
N SER A 193 -10.14 -23.82 11.13
CA SER A 193 -11.51 -24.35 11.02
C SER A 193 -11.84 -25.23 9.79
N PRO A 194 -11.16 -25.17 8.63
CA PRO A 194 -11.61 -25.97 7.48
C PRO A 194 -11.29 -27.46 7.55
N GLN A 195 -10.49 -27.92 8.51
CA GLN A 195 -10.10 -29.34 8.55
C GLN A 195 -11.03 -30.25 9.36
N VAL A 196 -12.00 -29.71 10.07
CA VAL A 196 -12.86 -30.51 10.96
C VAL A 196 -14.18 -30.91 10.29
N GLU A 197 -14.61 -30.24 9.22
CA GLU A 197 -15.92 -30.52 8.58
C GLU A 197 -15.89 -31.59 7.49
N PHE A 198 -14.74 -32.13 7.10
CA PHE A 198 -14.66 -33.14 6.03
C PHE A 198 -14.62 -34.61 6.48
N TYR A 199 -14.81 -34.89 7.77
CA TYR A 199 -14.74 -36.27 8.28
C TYR A 199 -16.01 -36.77 9.02
N MET A 200 -17.16 -36.19 8.76
CA MET A 200 -18.43 -36.78 9.21
C MET A 200 -19.43 -36.84 8.04
N GLY A 201 -19.27 -37.86 7.22
CA GLY A 201 -20.18 -38.28 6.21
C GLY A 201 -20.00 -39.78 5.95
#